data_57f1c30f4c0dd208ee23f0b76a409b7e
#
_entry.id   57f1c30f4c0dd208ee23f0b76a409b7e
#
_cell.length_a   1.000
_cell.length_b   1.000
_cell.length_c   1.000
_cell.angle_alpha   90.00
_cell.angle_beta   90.00
_cell.angle_gamma   90.00
#
_symmetry.space_group_name_H-M   'P 1'
#
loop_
_entity.id
_entity.type
_entity.pdbx_description
1 polymer ?
#
loop_
_entity_poly.entity_id
_entity_poly.type
_entity_poly.pdbx_seq_one_letter_code
_entity_poly.pdbx_strand_id
1 'polypeptide(L)'
;MSPEEILKELNITDDIIAIFPYGSQVYGTANRFSDHDYIIVAKSTLASGAFRDNAVSNADYTIQGTLYSRAGFIDAINNYEMPAMECLSLEPEQIVLKKWPFKITKWVEKDMAKKVIEKASASRFIADKNAKHDHREQAKKGMFHALRILYFGLQLKEHQKIVDFGECNKLYTQMMMIDAEDFDTRNWYERFDELKNKLES
;
A
#
# COMPACT_ATOMS: atom_id res chain seq x y z
N MET A 1 6.06 -18.17 -2.97
CA MET A 1 7.31 -18.09 -3.76
C MET A 1 8.48 -17.87 -2.80
N SER A 2 9.64 -18.52 -3.04
CA SER A 2 10.86 -18.27 -2.27
C SER A 2 11.48 -16.90 -2.62
N PRO A 3 12.36 -16.34 -1.78
CA PRO A 3 13.07 -15.10 -2.10
C PRO A 3 13.81 -15.17 -3.44
N GLU A 4 14.47 -16.29 -3.71
CA GLU A 4 15.25 -16.52 -4.93
C GLU A 4 14.37 -16.55 -6.18
N GLU A 5 13.19 -17.18 -6.09
CA GLU A 5 12.20 -17.19 -7.19
C GLU A 5 11.72 -15.78 -7.50
N ILE A 6 11.34 -14.99 -6.47
CA ILE A 6 10.87 -13.62 -6.65
C ILE A 6 11.94 -12.75 -7.34
N LEU A 7 13.18 -12.81 -6.85
CA LEU A 7 14.27 -12.00 -7.39
C LEU A 7 14.63 -12.41 -8.83
N LYS A 8 14.58 -13.71 -9.13
CA LYS A 8 14.81 -14.24 -10.48
C LYS A 8 13.72 -13.76 -11.44
N GLU A 9 12.46 -13.90 -11.08
CA GLU A 9 11.34 -13.46 -11.92
C GLU A 9 11.41 -11.96 -12.21
N LEU A 10 11.71 -11.15 -11.20
CA LEU A 10 11.82 -9.68 -11.34
C LEU A 10 13.16 -9.22 -11.95
N ASN A 11 14.06 -10.14 -12.29
CA ASN A 11 15.39 -9.84 -12.80
C ASN A 11 16.17 -8.85 -11.90
N ILE A 12 16.11 -9.08 -10.58
CA ILE A 12 16.81 -8.27 -9.58
C ILE A 12 18.09 -8.99 -9.15
N THR A 13 19.22 -8.32 -9.31
CA THR A 13 20.57 -8.85 -8.99
C THR A 13 21.22 -8.13 -7.81
N ASP A 14 20.56 -7.17 -7.22
CA ASP A 14 21.04 -6.40 -6.07
C ASP A 14 21.21 -7.28 -4.81
N ASP A 15 22.06 -6.87 -3.87
CA ASP A 15 22.15 -7.51 -2.53
C ASP A 15 20.92 -7.11 -1.71
N ILE A 16 19.97 -8.04 -1.57
CA ILE A 16 18.65 -7.79 -0.96
C ILE A 16 18.68 -8.09 0.53
N ILE A 17 18.14 -7.16 1.32
CA ILE A 17 18.06 -7.22 2.78
C ILE A 17 16.66 -7.38 3.32
N ALA A 18 15.61 -7.12 2.51
CA ALA A 18 14.24 -7.43 2.86
C ALA A 18 13.36 -7.60 1.62
N ILE A 19 12.34 -8.47 1.75
CA ILE A 19 11.25 -8.67 0.79
C ILE A 19 9.97 -8.79 1.61
N PHE A 20 9.04 -7.88 1.39
CA PHE A 20 7.73 -7.84 2.02
C PHE A 20 6.65 -8.09 0.98
N PRO A 21 5.69 -8.99 1.21
CA PRO A 21 4.49 -9.04 0.39
C PRO A 21 3.69 -7.74 0.57
N TYR A 22 2.98 -7.36 -0.47
CA TYR A 22 2.22 -6.11 -0.52
C TYR A 22 0.90 -6.30 -1.27
N GLY A 23 0.02 -5.33 -1.22
CA GLY A 23 -1.16 -5.30 -2.06
C GLY A 23 -2.26 -6.27 -1.65
N SER A 24 -3.05 -6.71 -2.65
CA SER A 24 -4.28 -7.49 -2.45
C SER A 24 -4.06 -8.80 -1.70
N GLN A 25 -2.88 -9.41 -1.82
CA GLN A 25 -2.52 -10.65 -1.11
C GLN A 25 -2.47 -10.42 0.40
N VAL A 26 -1.95 -9.27 0.84
CA VAL A 26 -1.87 -8.90 2.26
C VAL A 26 -3.24 -8.50 2.80
N TYR A 27 -4.04 -7.81 2.00
CA TYR A 27 -5.35 -7.30 2.43
C TYR A 27 -6.45 -8.36 2.46
N GLY A 28 -6.21 -9.55 1.89
CA GLY A 28 -7.24 -10.59 1.77
C GLY A 28 -8.30 -10.26 0.70
N THR A 29 -7.98 -9.40 -0.26
CA THR A 29 -8.85 -9.06 -1.40
C THR A 29 -8.38 -9.68 -2.71
N ALA A 30 -7.33 -10.49 -2.67
CA ALA A 30 -6.80 -11.18 -3.82
C ALA A 30 -7.78 -12.22 -4.38
N ASN A 31 -7.79 -12.35 -5.69
CA ASN A 31 -8.46 -13.41 -6.44
C ASN A 31 -7.45 -14.10 -7.37
N ARG A 32 -7.90 -15.11 -8.13
CA ARG A 32 -7.03 -15.90 -9.03
C ARG A 32 -6.29 -15.10 -10.11
N PHE A 33 -6.69 -13.85 -10.36
CA PHE A 33 -6.08 -12.96 -11.35
C PHE A 33 -5.30 -11.81 -10.70
N SER A 34 -5.22 -11.80 -9.36
CA SER A 34 -4.53 -10.73 -8.64
C SER A 34 -3.02 -10.88 -8.79
N ASP A 35 -2.36 -9.76 -8.98
CA ASP A 35 -0.92 -9.67 -9.03
C ASP A 35 -0.28 -10.06 -7.69
N HIS A 36 0.98 -10.48 -7.75
CA HIS A 36 1.83 -10.67 -6.58
C HIS A 36 2.73 -9.44 -6.44
N ASP A 37 2.40 -8.60 -5.49
CA ASP A 37 3.11 -7.35 -5.25
C ASP A 37 4.13 -7.51 -4.12
N TYR A 38 5.33 -6.93 -4.30
CA TYR A 38 6.39 -6.95 -3.30
C TYR A 38 7.05 -5.59 -3.13
N ILE A 39 7.34 -5.24 -1.88
CA ILE A 39 8.28 -4.19 -1.53
C ILE A 39 9.62 -4.85 -1.24
N ILE A 40 10.66 -4.47 -1.99
CA ILE A 40 11.98 -5.08 -1.94
C ILE A 40 12.99 -4.02 -1.51
N VAL A 41 13.87 -4.35 -0.57
CA VAL A 41 14.86 -3.41 -0.07
C VAL A 41 16.26 -3.95 -0.32
N ALA A 42 17.02 -3.21 -1.12
CA ALA A 42 18.42 -3.50 -1.41
C ALA A 42 19.36 -2.86 -0.36
N LYS A 43 20.46 -3.51 -0.09
CA LYS A 43 21.54 -3.00 0.77
C LYS A 43 22.26 -1.81 0.13
N SER A 44 22.17 -1.67 -1.19
CA SER A 44 22.93 -0.69 -1.96
C SER A 44 22.76 0.74 -1.43
N THR A 45 23.80 1.54 -1.64
CA THR A 45 23.87 2.96 -1.31
C THR A 45 23.38 3.85 -2.48
N LEU A 46 22.43 3.37 -3.29
CA LEU A 46 21.76 4.24 -4.25
C LEU A 46 21.27 5.49 -3.51
N ALA A 47 21.29 6.64 -4.18
CA ALA A 47 20.86 7.90 -3.57
C ALA A 47 19.54 7.74 -2.83
N SER A 48 19.40 8.37 -1.67
CA SER A 48 18.17 8.35 -0.88
C SER A 48 16.98 8.72 -1.76
N GLY A 49 15.88 7.97 -1.65
CA GLY A 49 14.68 8.15 -2.47
C GLY A 49 14.72 7.51 -3.86
N ALA A 50 15.84 6.93 -4.30
CA ALA A 50 15.84 6.18 -5.54
C ALA A 50 15.06 4.87 -5.38
N PHE A 51 14.03 4.68 -6.18
CA PHE A 51 13.32 3.41 -6.28
C PHE A 51 13.13 3.04 -7.76
N ARG A 52 12.90 1.77 -8.00
CA ARG A 52 12.67 1.22 -9.32
C ARG A 52 11.52 0.23 -9.23
N ASP A 53 10.54 0.37 -10.11
CA ASP A 53 9.47 -0.60 -10.26
C ASP A 53 9.85 -1.62 -11.34
N ASN A 54 9.76 -2.88 -10.99
CA ASN A 54 9.91 -4.01 -11.88
C ASN A 54 8.58 -4.76 -11.94
N ALA A 55 8.13 -5.10 -13.14
CA ALA A 55 6.93 -5.90 -13.33
C ALA A 55 7.17 -6.95 -14.42
N VAL A 56 6.72 -8.15 -14.17
CA VAL A 56 6.77 -9.27 -15.14
C VAL A 56 5.42 -9.97 -15.12
N SER A 57 4.86 -10.20 -16.30
CA SER A 57 3.62 -10.97 -16.47
C SER A 57 3.90 -12.21 -17.30
N ASN A 58 3.34 -13.33 -16.90
CA ASN A 58 3.29 -14.57 -17.67
C ASN A 58 1.84 -15.06 -17.81
N ALA A 59 1.63 -16.26 -18.33
CA ALA A 59 0.30 -16.81 -18.56
C ALA A 59 -0.50 -17.06 -17.26
N ASP A 60 0.18 -17.29 -16.15
CA ASP A 60 -0.43 -17.75 -14.90
C ASP A 60 -0.59 -16.64 -13.86
N TYR A 61 0.33 -15.64 -13.84
CA TYR A 61 0.32 -14.55 -12.87
C TYR A 61 1.12 -13.33 -13.36
N THR A 62 0.87 -12.20 -12.71
CA THR A 62 1.74 -11.01 -12.75
C THR A 62 2.46 -10.88 -11.43
N ILE A 63 3.77 -10.62 -11.48
CA ILE A 63 4.58 -10.30 -10.31
C ILE A 63 5.10 -8.86 -10.46
N GLN A 64 4.95 -8.07 -9.41
CA GLN A 64 5.42 -6.68 -9.37
C GLN A 64 6.30 -6.46 -8.15
N GLY A 65 7.35 -5.67 -8.31
CA GLY A 65 8.25 -5.34 -7.22
C GLY A 65 8.66 -3.87 -7.26
N THR A 66 8.46 -3.17 -6.15
CA THR A 66 9.01 -1.83 -5.94
C THR A 66 10.30 -1.95 -5.15
N LEU A 67 11.43 -1.57 -5.77
CA LEU A 67 12.76 -1.67 -5.20
C LEU A 67 13.19 -0.36 -4.55
N TYR A 68 13.45 -0.41 -3.25
CA TYR A 68 14.03 0.67 -2.45
C TYR A 68 15.51 0.42 -2.18
N SER A 69 16.29 1.49 -2.11
CA SER A 69 17.56 1.43 -1.37
C SER A 69 17.27 1.35 0.14
N ARG A 70 18.25 0.89 0.93
CA ARG A 70 18.11 0.89 2.39
C ARG A 70 17.82 2.30 2.94
N ALA A 71 18.52 3.30 2.45
CA ALA A 71 18.32 4.69 2.87
C ALA A 71 16.93 5.18 2.49
N GLY A 72 16.49 4.95 1.24
CA GLY A 72 15.16 5.34 0.76
C GLY A 72 14.03 4.68 1.55
N PHE A 73 14.19 3.41 1.94
CA PHE A 73 13.18 2.74 2.77
C PHE A 73 13.14 3.28 4.20
N ILE A 74 14.29 3.62 4.79
CA ILE A 74 14.35 4.28 6.11
C ILE A 74 13.71 5.67 6.04
N ASP A 75 13.94 6.43 4.97
CA ASP A 75 13.30 7.74 4.75
C ASP A 75 11.79 7.59 4.61
N ALA A 76 11.31 6.58 3.85
CA ALA A 76 9.89 6.27 3.73
C ALA A 76 9.24 5.94 5.09
N ILE A 77 9.93 5.15 5.94
CA ILE A 77 9.50 4.87 7.31
C ILE A 77 9.38 6.16 8.14
N ASN A 78 10.41 7.00 8.14
CA ASN A 78 10.45 8.22 8.94
C ASN A 78 9.47 9.29 8.44
N ASN A 79 9.06 9.22 7.18
CA ASN A 79 8.03 10.06 6.56
C ASN A 79 6.61 9.45 6.61
N TYR A 80 6.42 8.33 7.30
CA TYR A 80 5.13 7.64 7.42
C TYR A 80 4.51 7.30 6.07
N GLU A 81 5.33 6.95 5.06
CA GLU A 81 4.79 6.51 3.78
C GLU A 81 4.03 5.20 3.95
N MET A 82 2.80 5.16 3.44
CA MET A 82 1.89 4.03 3.70
C MET A 82 2.50 2.66 3.33
N PRO A 83 3.18 2.47 2.17
CA PRO A 83 3.80 1.18 1.87
C PRO A 83 4.82 0.74 2.91
N ALA A 84 5.61 1.67 3.47
CA ALA A 84 6.59 1.36 4.50
C ALA A 84 5.91 1.02 5.85
N MET A 85 4.83 1.74 6.21
CA MET A 85 4.04 1.44 7.41
C MET A 85 3.37 0.07 7.33
N GLU A 86 2.84 -0.28 6.18
CA GLU A 86 2.27 -1.60 5.91
C GLU A 86 3.32 -2.70 6.07
N CYS A 87 4.51 -2.55 5.47
CA CYS A 87 5.62 -3.51 5.63
C CYS A 87 6.07 -3.70 7.09
N LEU A 88 6.12 -2.61 7.88
CA LEU A 88 6.48 -2.69 9.29
C LEU A 88 5.39 -3.34 10.16
N SER A 89 4.17 -3.38 9.67
CA SER A 89 3.01 -3.93 10.38
C SER A 89 2.76 -5.42 10.11
N LEU A 90 3.48 -6.02 9.15
CA LEU A 90 3.37 -7.46 8.86
C LEU A 90 3.87 -8.30 10.03
N GLU A 91 3.18 -9.42 10.29
CA GLU A 91 3.68 -10.42 11.22
C GLU A 91 4.92 -11.14 10.65
N PRO A 92 5.85 -11.59 11.50
CA PRO A 92 7.10 -12.21 11.05
C PRO A 92 6.91 -13.34 10.03
N GLU A 93 5.83 -14.12 10.18
CA GLU A 93 5.50 -15.28 9.33
C GLU A 93 5.05 -14.87 7.93
N GLN A 94 4.60 -13.64 7.76
CA GLN A 94 4.18 -13.08 6.47
C GLN A 94 5.38 -12.56 5.66
N ILE A 95 6.49 -12.25 6.32
CA ILE A 95 7.64 -11.60 5.69
C ILE A 95 8.47 -12.65 4.94
N VAL A 96 8.71 -12.43 3.65
CA VAL A 96 9.46 -13.35 2.80
C VAL A 96 10.95 -13.36 3.14
N LEU A 97 11.53 -12.17 3.37
CA LEU A 97 12.94 -12.01 3.75
C LEU A 97 13.10 -10.76 4.63
N LYS A 98 13.84 -10.88 5.76
CA LYS A 98 14.20 -9.74 6.61
C LYS A 98 15.55 -9.96 7.28
N LYS A 99 16.59 -9.42 6.69
CA LYS A 99 17.97 -9.45 7.22
C LYS A 99 18.35 -8.18 8.01
N TRP A 100 17.46 -7.16 8.02
CA TRP A 100 17.72 -5.88 8.66
C TRP A 100 16.55 -5.47 9.58
N PRO A 101 16.81 -4.97 10.80
CA PRO A 101 15.78 -4.56 11.75
C PRO A 101 15.28 -3.15 11.44
N PHE A 102 14.35 -3.01 10.50
CA PHE A 102 13.69 -1.74 10.24
C PHE A 102 12.75 -1.37 11.39
N LYS A 103 12.76 -0.10 11.78
CA LYS A 103 11.88 0.47 12.81
C LYS A 103 11.69 1.97 12.61
N ILE A 104 10.59 2.49 13.15
CA ILE A 104 10.36 3.92 13.26
C ILE A 104 11.30 4.47 14.32
N THR A 105 12.07 5.51 13.98
CA THR A 105 13.02 6.14 14.91
C THR A 105 12.37 7.12 15.85
N LYS A 106 11.31 7.80 15.39
CA LYS A 106 10.54 8.77 16.17
C LYS A 106 9.08 8.73 15.71
N TRP A 107 8.17 8.53 16.64
CA TRP A 107 6.73 8.62 16.37
C TRP A 107 6.22 10.02 16.69
N VAL A 108 5.60 10.67 15.71
CA VAL A 108 4.90 11.95 15.87
C VAL A 108 3.51 11.79 15.24
N GLU A 109 2.49 11.60 16.06
CA GLU A 109 1.14 11.28 15.61
C GLU A 109 0.60 12.31 14.62
N LYS A 110 0.79 13.60 14.90
CA LYS A 110 0.34 14.69 14.02
C LYS A 110 0.98 14.63 12.63
N ASP A 111 2.26 14.28 12.55
CA ASP A 111 2.97 14.17 11.27
C ASP A 111 2.48 12.93 10.51
N MET A 112 2.27 11.82 11.20
CA MET A 112 1.69 10.60 10.66
C MET A 112 0.29 10.88 10.11
N ALA A 113 -0.61 11.45 10.91
CA ALA A 113 -1.98 11.77 10.48
C ALA A 113 -2.00 12.68 9.24
N LYS A 114 -1.16 13.72 9.23
CA LYS A 114 -1.01 14.61 8.08
C LYS A 114 -0.60 13.84 6.81
N LYS A 115 0.39 12.96 6.90
CA LYS A 115 0.87 12.17 5.74
C LYS A 115 -0.18 11.18 5.23
N VAL A 116 -0.89 10.53 6.12
CA VAL A 116 -2.01 9.64 5.77
C VAL A 116 -3.08 10.42 5.01
N ILE A 117 -3.50 11.58 5.53
CA ILE A 117 -4.53 12.43 4.91
C ILE A 117 -4.07 12.95 3.55
N GLU A 118 -2.83 13.40 3.42
CA GLU A 118 -2.24 13.84 2.13
C GLU A 118 -2.33 12.70 1.09
N LYS A 119 -1.92 11.49 1.46
CA LYS A 119 -1.92 10.33 0.57
C LYS A 119 -3.34 9.90 0.19
N ALA A 120 -4.25 9.82 1.16
CA ALA A 120 -5.65 9.48 0.92
C ALA A 120 -6.34 10.50 0.00
N SER A 121 -6.09 11.81 0.24
CA SER A 121 -6.64 12.89 -0.57
C SER A 121 -6.13 12.84 -2.02
N ALA A 122 -4.84 12.56 -2.21
CA ALA A 122 -4.27 12.36 -3.55
C ALA A 122 -4.91 11.17 -4.27
N SER A 123 -5.13 10.05 -3.57
CA SER A 123 -5.81 8.88 -4.13
C SER A 123 -7.27 9.16 -4.50
N ARG A 124 -8.00 9.91 -3.66
CA ARG A 124 -9.36 10.37 -3.96
C ARG A 124 -9.37 11.26 -5.21
N PHE A 125 -8.46 12.22 -5.30
CA PHE A 125 -8.36 13.10 -6.47
C PHE A 125 -8.15 12.32 -7.77
N ILE A 126 -7.30 11.27 -7.75
CA ILE A 126 -7.09 10.39 -8.90
C ILE A 126 -8.37 9.61 -9.23
N ALA A 127 -9.09 9.11 -8.21
CA ALA A 127 -10.36 8.42 -8.40
C ALA A 127 -11.41 9.33 -9.08
N ASP A 128 -11.54 10.57 -8.63
CA ASP A 128 -12.44 11.58 -9.21
C ASP A 128 -12.06 11.92 -10.64
N LYS A 129 -10.75 12.03 -10.92
CA LYS A 129 -10.27 12.24 -12.29
C LYS A 129 -10.63 11.05 -13.19
N ASN A 130 -10.43 9.83 -12.73
CA ASN A 130 -10.79 8.63 -13.48
C ASN A 130 -12.31 8.56 -13.75
N ALA A 131 -13.13 8.90 -12.77
CA ALA A 131 -14.59 8.98 -12.95
C ALA A 131 -14.99 9.98 -14.04
N LYS A 132 -14.35 11.16 -14.06
CA LYS A 132 -14.61 12.21 -15.08
C LYS A 132 -14.20 11.78 -16.50
N HIS A 133 -13.24 10.89 -16.63
CA HIS A 133 -12.76 10.34 -17.92
C HIS A 133 -13.39 8.98 -18.25
N ASP A 134 -14.46 8.61 -17.58
CA ASP A 134 -15.20 7.35 -17.76
C ASP A 134 -14.38 6.07 -17.49
N HIS A 135 -13.30 6.19 -16.75
CA HIS A 135 -12.51 5.06 -16.27
C HIS A 135 -13.09 4.54 -14.93
N ARG A 136 -14.35 4.06 -14.97
CA ARG A 136 -15.15 3.78 -13.77
C ARG A 136 -14.55 2.71 -12.85
N GLU A 137 -14.03 1.63 -13.40
CA GLU A 137 -13.39 0.58 -12.59
C GLU A 137 -12.15 1.10 -11.85
N GLN A 138 -11.35 1.94 -12.49
CA GLN A 138 -10.21 2.59 -11.87
C GLN A 138 -10.66 3.61 -10.81
N ALA A 139 -11.77 4.30 -11.04
CA ALA A 139 -12.36 5.21 -10.06
C ALA A 139 -12.81 4.46 -8.80
N LYS A 140 -13.51 3.31 -8.95
CA LYS A 140 -13.91 2.43 -7.84
C LYS A 140 -12.70 1.99 -7.01
N LYS A 141 -11.71 1.39 -7.67
CA LYS A 141 -10.48 0.93 -7.02
C LYS A 141 -9.74 2.07 -6.33
N GLY A 142 -9.64 3.25 -6.98
CA GLY A 142 -8.98 4.43 -6.43
C GLY A 142 -9.69 5.00 -5.21
N MET A 143 -11.02 5.09 -5.22
CA MET A 143 -11.80 5.55 -4.07
C MET A 143 -11.71 4.56 -2.90
N PHE A 144 -11.83 3.27 -3.16
CA PHE A 144 -11.60 2.25 -2.12
C PHE A 144 -10.19 2.36 -1.52
N HIS A 145 -9.17 2.55 -2.37
CA HIS A 145 -7.79 2.72 -1.89
C HIS A 145 -7.65 3.96 -0.99
N ALA A 146 -8.30 5.07 -1.34
CA ALA A 146 -8.30 6.28 -0.52
C ALA A 146 -8.91 6.04 0.87
N LEU A 147 -10.05 5.35 0.94
CA LEU A 147 -10.71 5.00 2.20
C LEU A 147 -9.85 4.02 3.03
N ARG A 148 -9.27 2.99 2.41
CA ARG A 148 -8.39 2.03 3.09
C ARG A 148 -7.19 2.73 3.74
N ILE A 149 -6.58 3.70 3.08
CA ILE A 149 -5.48 4.49 3.65
C ILE A 149 -5.93 5.19 4.94
N LEU A 150 -7.14 5.75 4.99
CA LEU A 150 -7.67 6.39 6.19
C LEU A 150 -7.95 5.37 7.31
N TYR A 151 -8.50 4.19 7.00
CA TYR A 151 -8.68 3.12 7.98
C TYR A 151 -7.34 2.67 8.57
N PHE A 152 -6.33 2.46 7.74
CA PHE A 152 -4.99 2.12 8.22
C PHE A 152 -4.39 3.27 9.05
N GLY A 153 -4.64 4.52 8.67
CA GLY A 153 -4.24 5.68 9.45
C GLY A 153 -4.84 5.71 10.85
N LEU A 154 -6.11 5.33 11.00
CA LEU A 154 -6.75 5.23 12.33
C LEU A 154 -6.11 4.14 13.19
N GLN A 155 -5.80 2.97 12.62
CA GLN A 155 -5.08 1.91 13.32
C GLN A 155 -3.66 2.36 13.72
N LEU A 156 -2.96 3.06 12.82
CA LEU A 156 -1.65 3.64 13.12
C LEU A 156 -1.73 4.66 14.25
N LYS A 157 -2.78 5.48 14.31
CA LYS A 157 -3.01 6.44 15.39
C LYS A 157 -3.21 5.73 16.73
N GLU A 158 -4.03 4.68 16.75
CA GLU A 158 -4.39 3.97 17.98
C GLU A 158 -3.30 3.01 18.46
N HIS A 159 -2.66 2.28 17.53
CA HIS A 159 -1.77 1.15 17.85
C HIS A 159 -0.32 1.35 17.42
N GLN A 160 0.01 2.44 16.70
CA GLN A 160 1.30 2.65 16.01
C GLN A 160 1.66 1.51 15.05
N LYS A 161 0.67 0.73 14.64
CA LYS A 161 0.78 -0.45 13.78
C LYS A 161 -0.56 -0.68 13.09
N ILE A 162 -0.55 -1.23 11.87
CA ILE A 162 -1.76 -1.76 11.24
C ILE A 162 -1.96 -3.17 11.83
N VAL A 163 -3.04 -3.36 12.56
CA VAL A 163 -3.35 -4.62 13.27
C VAL A 163 -4.33 -5.49 12.49
N ASP A 164 -5.14 -4.90 11.60
CA ASP A 164 -6.07 -5.60 10.73
C ASP A 164 -6.04 -5.04 9.31
N PHE A 165 -5.37 -5.76 8.42
CA PHE A 165 -5.32 -5.43 6.99
C PHE A 165 -6.67 -5.66 6.28
N GLY A 166 -7.56 -6.44 6.87
CA GLY A 166 -8.87 -6.79 6.32
C GLY A 166 -10.03 -5.90 6.81
N GLU A 167 -9.80 -4.93 7.72
CA GLU A 167 -10.85 -4.11 8.35
C GLU A 167 -11.85 -3.52 7.35
N CYS A 168 -11.38 -3.08 6.19
CA CYS A 168 -12.25 -2.47 5.16
C CYS A 168 -12.73 -3.44 4.07
N ASN A 169 -12.57 -4.76 4.21
CA ASN A 169 -12.93 -5.73 3.17
C ASN A 169 -14.45 -5.78 2.91
N LYS A 170 -15.30 -5.52 3.92
CA LYS A 170 -16.74 -5.39 3.70
C LYS A 170 -17.05 -4.21 2.79
N LEU A 171 -16.38 -3.09 2.98
CA LEU A 171 -16.50 -1.92 2.14
C LEU A 171 -16.03 -2.21 0.70
N TYR A 172 -14.92 -2.94 0.55
CA TYR A 172 -14.45 -3.40 -0.75
C TYR A 172 -15.53 -4.17 -1.49
N THR A 173 -16.14 -5.17 -0.83
CA THR A 173 -17.21 -5.98 -1.42
C THR A 173 -18.41 -5.11 -1.83
N GLN A 174 -18.84 -4.19 -0.97
CA GLN A 174 -19.95 -3.28 -1.28
C GLN A 174 -19.64 -2.42 -2.50
N MET A 175 -18.47 -1.83 -2.58
CA MET A 175 -18.08 -0.98 -3.71
C MET A 175 -17.94 -1.78 -5.01
N MET A 176 -17.36 -2.98 -4.96
CA MET A 176 -17.18 -3.80 -6.16
C MET A 176 -18.48 -4.38 -6.71
N MET A 177 -19.54 -4.51 -5.88
CA MET A 177 -20.88 -4.93 -6.31
C MET A 177 -21.66 -3.85 -7.06
N ILE A 178 -21.25 -2.59 -6.98
CA ILE A 178 -21.89 -1.51 -7.75
C ILE A 178 -21.45 -1.63 -9.21
N ASP A 179 -22.38 -1.62 -10.14
CA ASP A 179 -22.03 -1.60 -11.56
C ASP A 179 -21.20 -0.37 -11.90
N ALA A 180 -20.26 -0.52 -12.81
CA ALA A 180 -19.31 0.56 -13.12
C ALA A 180 -20.02 1.83 -13.59
N GLU A 181 -21.13 1.69 -14.35
CA GLU A 181 -21.93 2.80 -14.87
C GLU A 181 -22.66 3.57 -13.77
N ASP A 182 -23.02 2.89 -12.67
CA ASP A 182 -23.74 3.47 -11.53
C ASP A 182 -22.80 4.01 -10.44
N PHE A 183 -21.51 3.78 -10.56
CA PHE A 183 -20.54 4.20 -9.55
C PHE A 183 -20.28 5.71 -9.60
N ASP A 184 -20.56 6.39 -8.50
CA ASP A 184 -20.25 7.81 -8.27
C ASP A 184 -19.33 7.95 -7.05
N THR A 185 -18.14 8.53 -7.26
CA THR A 185 -17.17 8.79 -6.19
C THR A 185 -17.77 9.67 -5.08
N ARG A 186 -18.67 10.58 -5.41
CA ARG A 186 -19.29 11.53 -4.46
C ARG A 186 -20.11 10.84 -3.37
N ASN A 187 -20.68 9.66 -3.66
CA ASN A 187 -21.41 8.88 -2.66
C ASN A 187 -20.55 8.40 -1.48
N TRP A 188 -19.22 8.54 -1.59
CA TRP A 188 -18.24 8.11 -0.60
C TRP A 188 -17.55 9.26 0.12
N TYR A 189 -17.88 10.53 -0.21
CA TYR A 189 -17.22 11.70 0.37
C TYR A 189 -17.54 11.86 1.86
N GLU A 190 -18.78 11.65 2.27
CA GLU A 190 -19.17 11.72 3.68
C GLU A 190 -18.32 10.76 4.52
N ARG A 191 -18.19 9.51 4.05
CA ARG A 191 -17.37 8.51 4.73
C ARG A 191 -15.89 8.87 4.75
N PHE A 192 -15.38 9.42 3.66
CA PHE A 192 -14.01 9.91 3.58
C PHE A 192 -13.76 11.03 4.60
N ASP A 193 -14.65 12.01 4.66
CA ASP A 193 -14.52 13.17 5.54
C ASP A 193 -14.68 12.78 7.02
N GLU A 194 -15.59 11.84 7.36
CA GLU A 194 -15.68 11.27 8.70
C GLU A 194 -14.36 10.65 9.19
N LEU A 195 -13.76 9.79 8.36
CA LEU A 195 -12.50 9.13 8.69
C LEU A 195 -11.34 10.12 8.82
N LYS A 196 -11.29 11.10 7.90
CA LYS A 196 -10.32 12.18 7.93
C LYS A 196 -10.42 12.98 9.23
N ASN A 197 -11.64 13.41 9.61
CA ASN A 197 -11.88 14.18 10.83
C ASN A 197 -11.46 13.42 12.11
N LYS A 198 -11.66 12.08 12.14
CA LYS A 198 -11.18 11.22 13.24
C LYS A 198 -9.66 11.15 13.32
N LEU A 199 -8.96 11.29 12.19
CA LEU A 199 -7.50 11.36 12.18
C LEU A 199 -6.98 12.73 12.65
N GLU A 200 -7.71 13.81 12.35
CA GLU A 200 -7.34 15.18 12.73
C GLU A 200 -7.66 15.50 14.21
N SER A 201 -8.62 14.82 14.82
CA SER A 201 -8.99 14.95 16.24
C SER A 201 -7.95 14.36 17.18
#